data_e6ec2501de21ba6a96dc290a87f54495
#
_entry.id   e6ec2501de21ba6a96dc290a87f54495
#
_cell.length_a   1.000
_cell.length_b   1.000
_cell.length_c   1.000
_cell.angle_alpha   90.00
_cell.angle_beta   90.00
_cell.angle_gamma   90.00
#
_symmetry.space_group_name_H-M   'P 1'
#
loop_
_entity.id
_entity.type
_entity.pdbx_description
1 polymer ?
#
loop_
_entity_poly.entity_id
_entity_poly.type
_entity_poly.pdbx_seq_one_letter_code
_entity_poly.pdbx_strand_id
1 'polypeptide(L)'
;MGERFKIPPVDRAHMTALTVGGSLLAPKQGDLRGFPFGALYVRRVWNDARTRDVVSGLVNELEYDKTVGPLELVTHFENYTIPFDQREIVDNVEIVPTSLQWGTLLGSIGPGVRFPVHPFQVDNDIRVQLLGRVGYFYADRTSDTSPGLVVPPDTVLYGAKLRARYDGMRRNLLELPHQGIATGFDVDYLHRDKWSDLNGGSTGSARRNYLQGTAYLVGAGGIPGLSERDRVIFCMYGGKTSEGDADRFNAFRINGSPFPGEADDLAHPRYTGAIHNDVLSSSYATASLGYRRELTFFLYMSLVGSYLWGERATVQGVDQVVFRQQRRGGATVAFDSGFLWNSSLYLAFSWESGYLRNGKDGGGATFNWNKLF
;
A
#
# COMPACT_ATOMS: atom_id res chain seq x y z
N MET A 1 -8.97 -37.03 -26.06
CA MET A 1 -7.75 -36.34 -26.50
C MET A 1 -7.78 -34.98 -25.85
N GLY A 2 -6.89 -34.68 -24.92
CA GLY A 2 -6.82 -33.36 -24.29
C GLY A 2 -6.05 -32.40 -25.19
N GLU A 3 -6.69 -31.35 -25.66
CA GLU A 3 -5.99 -30.26 -26.31
C GLU A 3 -5.00 -29.62 -25.29
N ARG A 4 -3.74 -29.56 -25.65
CA ARG A 4 -2.74 -28.87 -24.85
C ARG A 4 -2.82 -27.36 -25.16
N PHE A 5 -3.47 -26.60 -24.30
CA PHE A 5 -3.38 -25.15 -24.37
C PHE A 5 -1.95 -24.71 -24.01
N LYS A 6 -1.28 -24.09 -24.96
CA LYS A 6 0.00 -23.43 -24.70
C LYS A 6 -0.29 -22.01 -24.25
N ILE A 7 -0.10 -21.74 -22.96
CA ILE A 7 -0.22 -20.39 -22.41
C ILE A 7 1.09 -19.67 -22.70
N PRO A 8 1.07 -18.53 -23.40
CA PRO A 8 2.27 -17.76 -23.60
C PRO A 8 2.77 -17.23 -22.25
N PRO A 9 4.10 -17.18 -22.01
CA PRO A 9 4.61 -16.51 -20.84
C PRO A 9 4.24 -15.04 -20.87
N VAL A 10 3.92 -14.45 -19.72
CA VAL A 10 3.70 -13.01 -19.58
C VAL A 10 5.03 -12.30 -19.79
N ASP A 11 5.07 -11.31 -20.69
CA ASP A 11 6.23 -10.45 -20.86
C ASP A 11 6.28 -9.43 -19.71
N ARG A 12 7.06 -9.76 -18.69
CA ARG A 12 7.22 -8.92 -17.50
C ARG A 12 8.05 -7.67 -17.75
N ALA A 13 8.77 -7.60 -18.87
CA ALA A 13 9.53 -6.41 -19.25
C ALA A 13 8.63 -5.31 -19.85
N HIS A 14 7.51 -5.72 -20.48
CA HIS A 14 6.61 -4.82 -21.19
C HIS A 14 5.15 -5.09 -20.78
N MET A 15 4.78 -4.64 -19.60
CA MET A 15 3.43 -4.84 -19.06
C MET A 15 2.61 -3.55 -19.12
N THR A 16 1.37 -3.66 -19.54
CA THR A 16 0.34 -2.67 -19.29
C THR A 16 -0.86 -3.39 -18.71
N ALA A 17 -1.34 -2.95 -17.55
CA ALA A 17 -2.49 -3.56 -16.90
C ALA A 17 -3.47 -2.49 -16.43
N LEU A 18 -4.76 -2.73 -16.67
CA LEU A 18 -5.86 -1.95 -16.12
C LEU A 18 -6.50 -2.76 -15.00
N THR A 19 -6.53 -2.21 -13.80
CA THR A 19 -7.26 -2.78 -12.66
C THR A 19 -8.49 -1.94 -12.39
N VAL A 20 -9.64 -2.58 -12.28
CA VAL A 20 -10.90 -1.95 -11.86
C VAL A 20 -11.52 -2.83 -10.78
N GLY A 21 -12.01 -2.20 -9.72
CA GLY A 21 -12.60 -2.97 -8.64
C GLY A 21 -13.33 -2.11 -7.63
N GLY A 22 -13.64 -2.74 -6.52
CA GLY A 22 -14.28 -2.08 -5.40
C GLY A 22 -14.22 -2.91 -4.14
N SER A 23 -14.38 -2.25 -3.01
CA SER A 23 -14.50 -2.85 -1.70
C SER A 23 -15.80 -2.42 -1.05
N LEU A 24 -16.47 -3.37 -0.39
CA LEU A 24 -17.63 -3.15 0.45
C LEU A 24 -17.25 -3.46 1.89
N LEU A 25 -17.62 -2.59 2.80
CA LEU A 25 -17.41 -2.73 4.23
C LEU A 25 -18.75 -2.81 4.94
N ALA A 26 -18.94 -3.85 5.72
CA ALA A 26 -20.13 -4.11 6.52
C ALA A 26 -19.73 -4.25 8.00
N PRO A 27 -19.56 -3.13 8.72
CA PRO A 27 -19.30 -3.18 10.15
C PRO A 27 -20.53 -3.73 10.87
N LYS A 28 -20.33 -4.38 12.00
CA LYS A 28 -21.43 -4.90 12.84
C LYS A 28 -22.34 -3.78 13.35
N GLN A 29 -21.80 -2.59 13.51
CA GLN A 29 -22.53 -1.37 13.86
C GLN A 29 -22.07 -0.23 12.96
N GLY A 30 -23.01 0.54 12.40
CA GLY A 30 -22.79 1.64 11.51
C GLY A 30 -23.20 1.31 10.07
N ASP A 31 -22.81 2.20 9.14
CA ASP A 31 -23.28 2.16 7.77
C ASP A 31 -22.42 1.27 6.86
N LEU A 32 -23.08 0.65 5.89
CA LEU A 32 -22.39 -0.02 4.78
C LEU A 32 -21.62 1.03 3.97
N ARG A 33 -20.34 0.75 3.69
CA ARG A 33 -19.49 1.64 2.89
C ARG A 33 -18.98 0.92 1.67
N GLY A 34 -18.98 1.62 0.54
CA GLY A 34 -18.40 1.17 -0.70
C GLY A 34 -17.29 2.09 -1.17
N PHE A 35 -16.22 1.52 -1.69
CA PHE A 35 -15.12 2.27 -2.28
C PHE A 35 -14.76 1.67 -3.64
N PRO A 36 -15.12 2.32 -4.76
CA PRO A 36 -14.66 1.93 -6.08
C PRO A 36 -13.22 2.39 -6.29
N PHE A 37 -12.42 1.63 -7.03
CA PHE A 37 -11.08 2.03 -7.43
C PHE A 37 -10.75 1.57 -8.85
N GLY A 38 -9.81 2.27 -9.46
CA GLY A 38 -9.24 1.93 -10.74
C GLY A 38 -7.81 2.45 -10.85
N ALA A 39 -6.94 1.66 -11.47
CA ALA A 39 -5.56 2.03 -11.69
C ALA A 39 -5.04 1.47 -13.01
N LEU A 40 -4.23 2.25 -13.69
CA LEU A 40 -3.41 1.82 -14.83
C LEU A 40 -2.00 1.56 -14.33
N TYR A 41 -1.50 0.38 -14.59
CA TYR A 41 -0.13 -0.02 -14.32
C TYR A 41 0.65 -0.13 -15.62
N VAL A 42 1.83 0.46 -15.68
CA VAL A 42 2.74 0.36 -16.82
C VAL A 42 4.12 0.00 -16.31
N ARG A 43 4.72 -1.02 -16.92
CA ARG A 43 6.13 -1.36 -16.75
C ARG A 43 6.77 -1.47 -18.11
N ARG A 44 7.96 -0.86 -18.26
CA ARG A 44 8.83 -1.01 -19.41
C ARG A 44 10.26 -1.16 -18.93
N VAL A 45 10.96 -2.15 -19.48
CA VAL A 45 12.37 -2.41 -19.18
C VAL A 45 13.13 -2.44 -20.49
N TRP A 46 14.11 -1.59 -20.59
CA TRP A 46 15.08 -1.51 -21.68
C TRP A 46 16.45 -1.98 -21.20
N ASN A 47 17.45 -2.01 -22.06
CA ASN A 47 18.78 -2.46 -21.71
C ASN A 47 19.43 -1.64 -20.58
N ASP A 48 19.19 -0.33 -20.57
CA ASP A 48 19.83 0.63 -19.68
C ASP A 48 18.84 1.55 -18.94
N ALA A 49 17.54 1.25 -19.01
CA ALA A 49 16.52 2.02 -18.35
C ALA A 49 15.29 1.16 -18.02
N ARG A 50 14.51 1.61 -17.07
CA ARG A 50 13.18 1.04 -16.80
C ARG A 50 12.25 2.12 -16.29
N THR A 51 10.95 1.88 -16.47
CA THR A 51 9.89 2.61 -15.78
C THR A 51 8.90 1.66 -15.13
N ARG A 52 8.34 2.12 -14.03
CA ARG A 52 7.23 1.51 -13.32
C ARG A 52 6.27 2.61 -12.90
N ASP A 53 5.09 2.61 -13.50
CA ASP A 53 4.12 3.67 -13.33
C ASP A 53 2.79 3.09 -12.86
N VAL A 54 2.22 3.66 -11.82
CA VAL A 54 0.87 3.40 -11.33
C VAL A 54 0.10 4.71 -11.39
N VAL A 55 -0.94 4.74 -12.20
CA VAL A 55 -1.78 5.94 -12.39
C VAL A 55 -3.21 5.62 -11.98
N SER A 56 -3.74 6.38 -11.04
CA SER A 56 -5.12 6.30 -10.59
C SER A 56 -5.74 7.69 -10.45
N GLY A 57 -7.01 7.76 -10.11
CA GLY A 57 -7.69 9.04 -9.90
C GLY A 57 -7.19 9.81 -8.65
N LEU A 58 -6.52 9.16 -7.72
CA LEU A 58 -6.19 9.73 -6.40
C LEU A 58 -4.70 9.61 -6.05
N VAL A 59 -4.08 8.50 -6.40
CA VAL A 59 -2.69 8.20 -6.06
C VAL A 59 -1.95 7.83 -7.32
N ASN A 60 -0.84 8.48 -7.57
CA ASN A 60 -0.01 8.20 -8.72
C ASN A 60 1.44 8.04 -8.28
N GLU A 61 2.09 7.02 -8.80
CA GLU A 61 3.52 6.75 -8.60
C GLU A 61 4.17 6.54 -9.96
N LEU A 62 5.16 7.34 -10.29
CA LEU A 62 5.93 7.23 -11.52
C LEU A 62 7.41 7.07 -11.15
N GLU A 63 8.03 5.98 -11.56
CA GLU A 63 9.44 5.71 -11.31
C GLU A 63 10.16 5.47 -12.65
N TYR A 64 11.25 6.19 -12.86
CA TYR A 64 12.15 6.00 -13.98
C TYR A 64 13.57 5.84 -13.46
N ASP A 65 14.21 4.74 -13.83
CA ASP A 65 15.59 4.42 -13.49
C ASP A 65 16.44 4.32 -14.76
N LYS A 66 17.55 5.05 -14.79
CA LYS A 66 18.59 4.93 -15.83
C LYS A 66 19.77 4.20 -15.23
N THR A 67 20.26 3.14 -15.89
CA THR A 67 21.33 2.29 -15.38
C THR A 67 22.62 2.42 -16.20
N VAL A 68 23.77 2.38 -15.53
CA VAL A 68 25.09 2.29 -16.14
C VAL A 68 25.89 1.25 -15.35
N GLY A 69 25.96 0.02 -15.87
CA GLY A 69 26.47 -1.11 -15.09
C GLY A 69 25.59 -1.36 -13.84
N PRO A 70 26.18 -1.49 -12.65
CA PRO A 70 25.42 -1.64 -11.41
C PRO A 70 24.90 -0.31 -10.86
N LEU A 71 25.33 0.83 -11.37
CA LEU A 71 24.88 2.13 -10.92
C LEU A 71 23.56 2.50 -11.57
N GLU A 72 22.70 3.17 -10.83
CA GLU A 72 21.44 3.71 -11.35
C GLU A 72 21.25 5.18 -10.92
N LEU A 73 20.58 5.95 -11.77
CA LEU A 73 19.99 7.22 -11.44
C LEU A 73 18.48 7.02 -11.40
N VAL A 74 17.90 7.26 -10.25
CA VAL A 74 16.46 7.05 -9.98
C VAL A 74 15.78 8.40 -9.99
N THR A 75 14.64 8.48 -10.68
CA THR A 75 13.70 9.60 -10.60
C THR A 75 12.35 9.01 -10.20
N HIS A 76 11.75 9.53 -9.12
CA HIS A 76 10.49 9.05 -8.62
C HIS A 76 9.55 10.22 -8.33
N PHE A 77 8.29 10.10 -8.71
CA PHE A 77 7.24 11.07 -8.45
C PHE A 77 6.07 10.38 -7.77
N GLU A 78 5.63 10.95 -6.66
CA GLU A 78 4.48 10.51 -5.88
C GLU A 78 3.45 11.63 -5.83
N ASN A 79 2.21 11.33 -6.17
CA ASN A 79 1.08 12.22 -6.00
C ASN A 79 0.02 11.52 -5.15
N TYR A 80 -0.37 12.17 -4.08
CA TYR A 80 -1.52 11.80 -3.27
C TYR A 80 -2.45 13.01 -3.20
N THR A 81 -3.46 13.01 -4.06
CA THR A 81 -4.43 14.10 -4.15
C THR A 81 -5.82 13.56 -3.88
N ILE A 82 -6.51 14.16 -2.95
CA ILE A 82 -7.89 13.79 -2.63
C ILE A 82 -8.80 14.97 -2.96
N PRO A 83 -9.47 14.92 -4.12
CA PRO A 83 -10.27 16.03 -4.63
C PRO A 83 -11.65 16.14 -3.99
N PHE A 84 -11.94 15.33 -2.99
CA PHE A 84 -13.19 15.34 -2.25
C PHE A 84 -12.95 15.46 -0.75
N ASP A 85 -13.99 15.79 -0.03
CA ASP A 85 -13.96 15.99 1.41
C ASP A 85 -13.50 14.76 2.16
N GLN A 86 -12.39 14.88 2.89
CA GLN A 86 -11.91 13.87 3.80
C GLN A 86 -12.30 14.19 5.22
N ARG A 87 -13.06 13.30 5.80
CA ARG A 87 -13.52 13.37 7.18
C ARG A 87 -12.86 12.31 8.01
N GLU A 88 -12.60 12.62 9.26
CA GLU A 88 -12.23 11.60 10.22
C GLU A 88 -13.42 10.70 10.53
N ILE A 89 -13.14 9.40 10.74
CA ILE A 89 -14.16 8.41 11.07
C ILE A 89 -13.83 7.83 12.44
N VAL A 90 -14.75 8.00 13.37
CA VAL A 90 -14.67 7.46 14.73
C VAL A 90 -15.89 6.59 14.99
N ASP A 91 -15.66 5.35 15.43
CA ASP A 91 -16.74 4.38 15.69
C ASP A 91 -17.71 4.24 14.50
N ASN A 92 -17.17 4.23 13.28
CA ASN A 92 -17.88 4.19 12.01
C ASN A 92 -18.81 5.38 11.75
N VAL A 93 -18.66 6.47 12.48
CA VAL A 93 -19.36 7.73 12.28
C VAL A 93 -18.40 8.76 11.69
N GLU A 94 -18.81 9.43 10.61
CA GLU A 94 -18.05 10.54 10.05
C GLU A 94 -18.13 11.75 10.95
N ILE A 95 -16.98 12.31 11.30
CA ILE A 95 -16.90 13.55 12.07
C ILE A 95 -16.84 14.72 11.08
N VAL A 96 -18.01 15.13 10.63
CA VAL A 96 -18.18 16.16 9.58
C VAL A 96 -17.35 17.43 9.84
N PRO A 97 -17.27 17.99 11.06
CA PRO A 97 -16.46 19.18 11.33
C PRO A 97 -14.96 19.04 11.06
N THR A 98 -14.45 17.81 10.87
CA THR A 98 -13.02 17.56 10.54
C THR A 98 -12.75 17.49 9.04
N SER A 99 -13.73 17.81 8.20
CA SER A 99 -13.64 17.79 6.75
C SER A 99 -12.53 18.70 6.22
N LEU A 100 -11.67 18.17 5.37
CA LEU A 100 -10.60 18.89 4.66
C LEU A 100 -10.42 18.30 3.26
N GLN A 101 -10.05 19.15 2.31
CA GLN A 101 -9.43 18.72 1.07
C GLN A 101 -7.91 18.91 1.17
N TRP A 102 -7.13 17.89 0.86
CA TRP A 102 -5.68 18.01 0.94
C TRP A 102 -4.97 17.05 -0.01
N GLY A 103 -3.71 17.36 -0.26
CA GLY A 103 -2.87 16.52 -1.10
C GLY A 103 -1.39 16.80 -0.92
N THR A 104 -0.60 15.88 -1.47
CA THR A 104 0.86 15.94 -1.48
C THR A 104 1.38 15.58 -2.85
N LEU A 105 2.27 16.41 -3.38
CA LEU A 105 3.06 16.16 -4.59
C LEU A 105 4.51 16.06 -4.18
N LEU A 106 5.21 14.98 -4.54
CA LEU A 106 6.57 14.76 -4.08
C LEU A 106 7.43 14.16 -5.20
N GLY A 107 8.46 14.90 -5.60
CA GLY A 107 9.50 14.46 -6.51
C GLY A 107 10.72 13.98 -5.76
N SER A 108 11.38 12.95 -6.27
CA SER A 108 12.61 12.40 -5.70
C SER A 108 13.60 12.09 -6.80
N ILE A 109 14.88 12.34 -6.57
CA ILE A 109 15.95 12.01 -7.49
C ILE A 109 17.22 11.63 -6.71
N GLY A 110 17.96 10.66 -7.21
CA GLY A 110 19.24 10.30 -6.59
C GLY A 110 19.91 9.06 -7.17
N PRO A 111 21.13 8.79 -6.73
CA PRO A 111 21.88 7.61 -7.12
C PRO A 111 21.41 6.35 -6.42
N GLY A 112 21.64 5.22 -7.06
CA GLY A 112 21.47 3.90 -6.51
C GLY A 112 22.43 2.88 -7.08
N VAL A 113 22.38 1.69 -6.51
CA VAL A 113 23.04 0.50 -7.02
C VAL A 113 22.04 -0.63 -7.15
N ARG A 114 22.19 -1.44 -8.23
CA ARG A 114 21.33 -2.58 -8.51
C ARG A 114 22.13 -3.77 -8.98
N PHE A 115 21.81 -4.93 -8.42
CA PHE A 115 22.39 -6.21 -8.79
C PHE A 115 21.26 -7.22 -9.05
N PRO A 116 21.17 -7.82 -10.26
CA PRO A 116 20.17 -8.85 -10.52
C PRO A 116 20.46 -10.10 -9.66
N VAL A 117 19.41 -10.69 -9.12
CA VAL A 117 19.49 -11.90 -8.27
C VAL A 117 19.13 -13.14 -9.07
N HIS A 118 18.13 -13.04 -9.92
CA HIS A 118 17.67 -14.15 -10.77
C HIS A 118 17.65 -13.74 -12.23
N PRO A 119 18.40 -14.39 -13.12
CA PRO A 119 18.52 -13.98 -14.51
C PRO A 119 17.24 -14.19 -15.33
N PHE A 120 16.24 -14.91 -14.80
CA PHE A 120 15.00 -15.24 -15.52
C PHE A 120 13.80 -14.37 -15.16
N GLN A 121 13.93 -13.48 -14.18
CA GLN A 121 12.87 -12.53 -13.80
C GLN A 121 13.42 -11.11 -13.81
N VAL A 122 12.76 -10.24 -14.53
CA VAL A 122 13.21 -8.88 -14.84
C VAL A 122 13.34 -7.99 -13.60
N ASP A 123 12.60 -8.32 -12.55
CA ASP A 123 12.44 -7.53 -11.33
C ASP A 123 13.09 -8.17 -10.09
N ASN A 124 13.75 -9.31 -10.24
CA ASN A 124 14.50 -9.92 -9.13
C ASN A 124 15.87 -9.27 -9.00
N ASP A 125 16.01 -8.41 -8.01
CA ASP A 125 17.23 -7.65 -7.77
C ASP A 125 17.49 -7.34 -6.29
N ILE A 126 18.72 -6.92 -6.02
CA ILE A 126 19.08 -6.16 -4.82
C ILE A 126 19.32 -4.74 -5.27
N ARG A 127 18.71 -3.77 -4.61
CA ARG A 127 18.92 -2.36 -4.88
C ARG A 127 19.00 -1.54 -3.60
N VAL A 128 19.89 -0.53 -3.62
CA VAL A 128 20.01 0.47 -2.57
C VAL A 128 20.07 1.83 -3.23
N GLN A 129 19.23 2.76 -2.77
CA GLN A 129 19.01 4.06 -3.39
C GLN A 129 19.03 5.15 -2.32
N LEU A 130 19.69 6.27 -2.59
CA LEU A 130 19.66 7.48 -1.76
C LEU A 130 19.04 8.61 -2.60
N LEU A 131 17.87 9.08 -2.21
CA LEU A 131 17.07 10.02 -2.96
C LEU A 131 16.95 11.35 -2.22
N GLY A 132 17.28 12.45 -2.86
CA GLY A 132 16.84 13.78 -2.44
C GLY A 132 15.37 13.98 -2.80
N ARG A 133 14.60 14.62 -1.93
CA ARG A 133 13.16 14.79 -2.08
C ARG A 133 12.77 16.25 -2.00
N VAL A 134 11.86 16.67 -2.86
CA VAL A 134 11.21 17.98 -2.82
C VAL A 134 9.75 17.84 -3.22
N GLY A 135 8.89 18.62 -2.57
CA GLY A 135 7.47 18.52 -2.84
C GLY A 135 6.65 19.68 -2.29
N TYR A 136 5.35 19.52 -2.39
CA TYR A 136 4.39 20.50 -1.95
C TYR A 136 3.21 19.81 -1.27
N PHE A 137 2.84 20.30 -0.12
CA PHE A 137 1.62 19.93 0.60
C PHE A 137 0.65 21.10 0.55
N TYR A 138 -0.64 20.80 0.35
CA TYR A 138 -1.70 21.76 0.43
C TYR A 138 -2.89 21.20 1.24
N ALA A 139 -3.63 22.08 1.90
CA ALA A 139 -4.84 21.72 2.62
C ALA A 139 -5.84 22.87 2.61
N ASP A 140 -7.07 22.58 2.18
CA ASP A 140 -8.16 23.53 2.06
C ASP A 140 -9.34 23.17 2.94
N ARG A 141 -10.03 24.21 3.42
CA ARG A 141 -11.32 24.08 4.08
C ARG A 141 -12.40 23.70 3.07
N THR A 142 -13.34 22.92 3.53
CA THR A 142 -14.60 22.65 2.82
C THR A 142 -15.74 23.45 3.47
N SER A 143 -16.93 23.39 2.90
CA SER A 143 -18.13 23.98 3.51
C SER A 143 -18.44 23.38 4.89
N ASP A 144 -18.02 22.16 5.13
CA ASP A 144 -18.30 21.40 6.35
C ASP A 144 -17.21 21.54 7.42
N THR A 145 -16.10 22.20 7.09
CA THR A 145 -14.98 22.38 8.04
C THR A 145 -15.39 23.29 9.20
N SER A 146 -15.25 22.82 10.43
CA SER A 146 -15.48 23.65 11.62
C SER A 146 -14.62 24.90 11.60
N PRO A 147 -15.17 26.08 11.97
CA PRO A 147 -14.37 27.31 12.11
C PRO A 147 -13.19 27.17 13.09
N GLY A 148 -13.34 26.34 14.12
CA GLY A 148 -12.30 26.07 15.12
C GLY A 148 -11.23 25.07 14.70
N LEU A 149 -11.40 24.39 13.54
CA LEU A 149 -10.42 23.44 13.06
C LEU A 149 -9.17 24.19 12.55
N VAL A 150 -8.01 23.82 13.07
CA VAL A 150 -6.73 24.34 12.56
C VAL A 150 -6.37 23.62 11.26
N VAL A 151 -6.33 24.36 10.16
CA VAL A 151 -5.92 23.84 8.86
C VAL A 151 -4.43 24.12 8.66
N PRO A 152 -3.63 23.11 8.28
CA PRO A 152 -2.22 23.32 8.00
C PRO A 152 -2.05 24.30 6.83
N PRO A 153 -1.02 25.15 6.87
CA PRO A 153 -0.71 25.99 5.73
C PRO A 153 -0.15 25.18 4.59
N ASP A 154 -0.36 25.65 3.40
CA ASP A 154 0.38 25.20 2.23
C ASP A 154 1.88 25.34 2.46
N THR A 155 2.63 24.26 2.20
CA THR A 155 4.04 24.24 2.56
C THR A 155 4.88 23.44 1.57
N VAL A 156 6.12 23.90 1.37
CA VAL A 156 7.14 23.14 0.66
C VAL A 156 7.68 22.04 1.58
N LEU A 157 7.88 20.87 1.00
CA LEU A 157 8.49 19.70 1.61
C LEU A 157 9.86 19.48 1.00
N TYR A 158 10.86 19.18 1.81
CA TYR A 158 12.16 18.75 1.31
C TYR A 158 12.86 17.80 2.29
N GLY A 159 13.67 16.90 1.76
CA GLY A 159 14.32 15.90 2.60
C GLY A 159 15.11 14.87 1.82
N ALA A 160 15.24 13.70 2.42
CA ALA A 160 15.97 12.59 1.83
C ALA A 160 15.34 11.24 2.20
N LYS A 161 15.47 10.26 1.30
CA LYS A 161 15.00 8.89 1.50
C LYS A 161 16.12 7.90 1.19
N LEU A 162 16.40 7.02 2.12
CA LEU A 162 17.18 5.81 1.90
C LEU A 162 16.22 4.65 1.66
N ARG A 163 16.36 3.96 0.53
CA ARG A 163 15.57 2.79 0.16
C ARG A 163 16.49 1.60 -0.08
N ALA A 164 16.21 0.47 0.55
CA ALA A 164 16.87 -0.80 0.27
C ALA A 164 15.83 -1.88 -0.02
N ARG A 165 16.05 -2.68 -1.07
CA ARG A 165 15.15 -3.74 -1.54
C ARG A 165 15.95 -4.97 -1.91
N TYR A 166 15.40 -6.12 -1.58
CA TYR A 166 15.75 -7.42 -2.12
C TYR A 166 14.46 -8.08 -2.62
N ASP A 167 14.38 -8.40 -3.89
CA ASP A 167 13.28 -9.20 -4.45
C ASP A 167 13.82 -10.47 -5.07
N GLY A 168 13.62 -11.61 -4.37
CA GLY A 168 13.88 -12.98 -4.84
C GLY A 168 12.59 -13.77 -5.04
N MET A 169 11.45 -13.09 -5.18
CA MET A 169 10.13 -13.70 -5.27
C MET A 169 9.84 -14.18 -6.70
N ARG A 170 9.53 -15.46 -6.86
CA ARG A 170 8.94 -16.01 -8.08
C ARG A 170 7.43 -15.88 -8.01
N ARG A 171 6.83 -15.44 -9.11
CA ARG A 171 5.39 -15.33 -9.27
C ARG A 171 4.86 -16.36 -10.25
N ASN A 172 3.59 -16.74 -10.11
CA ASN A 172 2.92 -17.64 -11.05
C ASN A 172 2.31 -16.87 -12.24
N LEU A 173 1.54 -17.56 -13.08
CA LEU A 173 0.90 -16.97 -14.27
C LEU A 173 -0.15 -15.87 -13.96
N LEU A 174 -0.68 -15.85 -12.73
CA LEU A 174 -1.57 -14.79 -12.24
C LEU A 174 -0.82 -13.72 -11.45
N GLU A 175 0.52 -13.67 -11.56
CA GLU A 175 1.39 -12.74 -10.85
C GLU A 175 1.32 -12.86 -9.31
N LEU A 176 0.82 -13.99 -8.82
CA LEU A 176 0.73 -14.25 -7.38
C LEU A 176 2.07 -14.79 -6.84
N PRO A 177 2.50 -14.40 -5.63
CA PRO A 177 3.66 -14.96 -4.96
C PRO A 177 3.59 -16.49 -4.92
N HIS A 178 4.63 -17.16 -5.41
CA HIS A 178 4.65 -18.62 -5.55
C HIS A 178 5.80 -19.27 -4.77
N GLN A 179 7.00 -18.69 -4.86
CA GLN A 179 8.18 -19.19 -4.16
C GLN A 179 9.21 -18.08 -3.99
N GLY A 180 9.91 -18.08 -2.85
CA GLY A 180 10.99 -17.13 -2.59
C GLY A 180 10.66 -16.12 -1.50
N ILE A 181 11.54 -15.14 -1.38
CA ILE A 181 11.47 -14.10 -0.34
C ILE A 181 11.74 -12.75 -0.98
N ALA A 182 11.01 -11.73 -0.53
CA ALA A 182 11.30 -10.33 -0.79
C ALA A 182 11.33 -9.57 0.54
N THR A 183 12.29 -8.66 0.71
CA THR A 183 12.44 -7.85 1.93
C THR A 183 13.03 -6.49 1.59
N GLY A 184 12.82 -5.54 2.47
CA GLY A 184 13.40 -4.22 2.31
C GLY A 184 13.04 -3.28 3.44
N PHE A 185 13.63 -2.10 3.39
CA PHE A 185 13.31 -1.01 4.30
C PHE A 185 13.44 0.33 3.62
N ASP A 186 12.73 1.33 4.15
CA ASP A 186 12.86 2.74 3.82
C ASP A 186 13.12 3.52 5.10
N VAL A 187 13.99 4.53 5.01
CA VAL A 187 14.13 5.58 6.01
C VAL A 187 13.92 6.91 5.29
N ASP A 188 12.90 7.65 5.72
CA ASP A 188 12.45 8.87 5.08
C ASP A 188 12.48 10.04 6.06
N TYR A 189 13.28 11.05 5.76
CA TYR A 189 13.32 12.31 6.49
C TYR A 189 12.72 13.41 5.64
N LEU A 190 11.74 14.13 6.19
CA LEU A 190 11.13 15.29 5.54
C LEU A 190 11.04 16.48 6.49
N HIS A 191 11.28 17.65 5.93
CA HIS A 191 11.07 18.95 6.54
C HIS A 191 9.91 19.68 5.87
N ARG A 192 9.09 20.37 6.68
CA ARG A 192 7.97 21.21 6.29
C ARG A 192 8.28 22.66 6.60
N ASP A 193 8.33 23.52 5.61
CA ASP A 193 8.77 24.89 5.78
C ASP A 193 7.85 25.72 6.71
N LYS A 194 6.51 25.57 6.58
CA LYS A 194 5.51 26.37 7.29
C LYS A 194 4.64 25.53 8.25
N TRP A 195 5.24 24.78 9.19
CA TRP A 195 4.47 23.89 10.07
C TRP A 195 4.49 24.24 11.54
N SER A 196 5.33 25.19 11.97
CA SER A 196 5.63 25.47 13.39
C SER A 196 4.49 26.11 14.20
N ASP A 197 3.43 26.60 13.55
CA ASP A 197 2.39 27.38 14.21
C ASP A 197 1.13 26.58 14.57
N LEU A 198 1.14 25.27 14.34
CA LEU A 198 -0.06 24.44 14.45
C LEU A 198 -0.39 23.97 15.88
N ASN A 199 0.52 24.10 16.84
CA ASN A 199 0.33 23.70 18.24
C ASN A 199 -0.22 22.27 18.45
N GLY A 200 0.00 21.37 17.50
CA GLY A 200 -0.50 20.01 17.54
C GLY A 200 -1.98 19.81 17.18
N GLY A 201 -2.84 20.70 17.50
CA GLY A 201 -4.29 20.73 17.21
C GLY A 201 -4.86 19.52 16.44
N SER A 202 -5.66 19.76 15.43
CA SER A 202 -6.25 18.71 14.56
C SER A 202 -5.24 17.95 13.70
N THR A 203 -3.99 18.39 13.63
CA THR A 203 -2.92 17.69 12.92
C THR A 203 -2.30 16.56 13.73
N GLY A 204 -2.34 16.64 15.07
CA GLY A 204 -1.64 15.73 15.99
C GLY A 204 -0.17 16.12 16.25
N SER A 205 0.46 16.95 15.44
CA SER A 205 1.84 17.43 15.62
C SER A 205 2.04 18.81 15.03
N ALA A 206 2.81 19.66 15.75
CA ALA A 206 3.27 20.97 15.28
C ALA A 206 4.71 20.93 14.74
N ARG A 207 5.36 19.77 14.69
CA ARG A 207 6.76 19.67 14.31
C ARG A 207 6.97 19.80 12.81
N ARG A 208 7.96 20.60 12.43
CA ARG A 208 8.38 20.79 11.04
C ARG A 208 9.05 19.55 10.46
N ASN A 209 9.81 18.85 11.26
CA ASN A 209 10.59 17.69 10.83
C ASN A 209 9.91 16.40 11.25
N TYR A 210 10.01 15.39 10.43
CA TYR A 210 9.69 14.02 10.83
C TYR A 210 10.62 13.02 10.15
N LEU A 211 10.89 11.95 10.89
CA LEU A 211 11.63 10.79 10.42
C LEU A 211 10.71 9.58 10.47
N GLN A 212 10.64 8.84 9.37
CA GLN A 212 9.85 7.61 9.27
C GLN A 212 10.73 6.45 8.84
N GLY A 213 10.57 5.33 9.50
CA GLY A 213 11.17 4.06 9.08
C GLY A 213 10.09 3.05 8.73
N THR A 214 10.26 2.31 7.64
CA THR A 214 9.42 1.16 7.28
C THR A 214 10.28 -0.04 6.93
N ALA A 215 9.78 -1.25 7.20
CA ALA A 215 10.42 -2.49 6.78
C ALA A 215 9.36 -3.52 6.41
N TYR A 216 9.71 -4.45 5.53
CA TYR A 216 8.83 -5.54 5.16
C TYR A 216 9.59 -6.84 4.90
N LEU A 217 8.86 -7.94 5.03
CA LEU A 217 9.27 -9.28 4.67
C LEU A 217 8.07 -10.02 4.09
N VAL A 218 8.19 -10.48 2.84
CA VAL A 218 7.18 -11.28 2.14
C VAL A 218 7.83 -12.58 1.71
N GLY A 219 7.17 -13.70 1.94
CA GLY A 219 7.68 -15.00 1.54
C GLY A 219 6.57 -15.93 1.06
N ALA A 220 6.94 -16.83 0.16
CA ALA A 220 6.07 -17.90 -0.31
C ALA A 220 6.86 -19.18 -0.52
N GLY A 221 6.22 -20.32 -0.31
CA GLY A 221 6.87 -21.62 -0.50
C GLY A 221 5.90 -22.80 -0.52
N GLY A 222 6.39 -23.95 -0.98
CA GLY A 222 5.67 -25.20 -0.89
C GLY A 222 5.61 -25.71 0.55
N ILE A 223 4.62 -26.56 0.83
CA ILE A 223 4.48 -27.24 2.12
C ILE A 223 5.09 -28.64 1.96
N PRO A 224 6.12 -29.01 2.74
CA PRO A 224 6.68 -30.34 2.68
C PRO A 224 5.62 -31.44 2.88
N GLY A 225 5.57 -32.42 2.00
CA GLY A 225 4.60 -33.52 2.05
C GLY A 225 3.24 -33.23 1.41
N LEU A 226 2.98 -32.03 0.96
CA LEU A 226 1.81 -31.68 0.16
C LEU A 226 2.14 -31.53 -1.32
N SER A 227 1.11 -31.32 -2.14
CA SER A 227 1.28 -31.17 -3.59
C SER A 227 1.89 -29.80 -3.94
N GLU A 228 2.44 -29.68 -5.15
CA GLU A 228 2.91 -28.40 -5.68
C GLU A 228 1.79 -27.35 -5.86
N ARG A 229 0.53 -27.75 -5.71
CA ARG A 229 -0.63 -26.87 -5.73
C ARG A 229 -0.84 -26.14 -4.40
N ASP A 230 -0.14 -26.57 -3.34
CA ASP A 230 -0.29 -26.08 -1.99
C ASP A 230 0.87 -25.14 -1.65
N ARG A 231 0.57 -23.91 -1.21
CA ARG A 231 1.56 -22.88 -0.84
C ARG A 231 1.25 -22.27 0.50
N VAL A 232 2.29 -22.00 1.27
CA VAL A 232 2.24 -21.07 2.40
C VAL A 232 2.78 -19.72 1.93
N ILE A 233 2.11 -18.66 2.32
CA ILE A 233 2.51 -17.29 2.05
C ILE A 233 2.47 -16.54 3.37
N PHE A 234 3.52 -15.76 3.64
CA PHE A 234 3.55 -14.89 4.80
C PHE A 234 3.97 -13.49 4.39
N CYS A 235 3.42 -12.50 5.09
CA CYS A 235 3.80 -11.11 4.95
C CYS A 235 3.96 -10.48 6.34
N MET A 236 5.01 -9.71 6.54
CA MET A 236 5.24 -8.92 7.74
C MET A 236 5.61 -7.50 7.31
N TYR A 237 5.01 -6.53 7.98
CA TYR A 237 5.32 -5.12 7.76
C TYR A 237 5.47 -4.42 9.10
N GLY A 238 6.38 -3.47 9.18
CA GLY A 238 6.55 -2.63 10.34
C GLY A 238 6.91 -1.21 9.92
N GLY A 239 6.44 -0.23 10.69
CA GLY A 239 6.79 1.16 10.49
C GLY A 239 6.66 1.96 11.76
N LYS A 240 7.49 3.00 11.87
CA LYS A 240 7.48 3.93 13.00
C LYS A 240 7.83 5.33 12.53
N THR A 241 7.04 6.30 12.96
CA THR A 241 7.39 7.73 12.90
C THR A 241 8.10 8.12 14.21
N SER A 242 9.07 9.02 14.16
CA SER A 242 9.73 9.55 15.35
C SER A 242 8.71 10.11 16.33
N GLU A 243 9.01 9.97 17.63
CA GLU A 243 8.07 10.26 18.71
C GLU A 243 7.59 11.73 18.69
N GLY A 244 6.27 11.90 18.71
CA GLY A 244 5.61 13.20 18.66
C GLY A 244 5.61 13.88 17.29
N ASP A 245 6.13 13.24 16.23
CA ASP A 245 6.19 13.81 14.88
C ASP A 245 5.04 13.34 14.00
N ALA A 246 4.27 12.34 14.42
CA ALA A 246 3.15 11.80 13.66
C ALA A 246 1.93 12.73 13.71
N ASP A 247 1.28 12.90 12.58
CA ASP A 247 0.03 13.62 12.40
C ASP A 247 -0.87 12.92 11.37
N ARG A 248 -2.08 13.46 11.14
CA ARG A 248 -3.03 12.86 10.19
C ARG A 248 -2.57 12.87 8.72
N PHE A 249 -1.56 13.65 8.36
CA PHE A 249 -1.09 13.81 6.98
C PHE A 249 0.16 12.98 6.69
N ASN A 250 0.99 12.68 7.69
CA ASN A 250 2.18 11.83 7.58
C ASN A 250 2.02 10.44 8.21
N ALA A 251 0.90 10.14 8.86
CA ALA A 251 0.64 8.80 9.41
C ALA A 251 0.70 7.72 8.33
N PHE A 252 1.22 6.56 8.68
CA PHE A 252 1.23 5.40 7.79
C PHE A 252 -0.19 4.98 7.43
N ARG A 253 -0.37 4.65 6.15
CA ARG A 253 -1.64 4.21 5.59
C ARG A 253 -1.55 2.72 5.28
N ILE A 254 -2.36 1.93 5.97
CA ILE A 254 -2.33 0.47 5.86
C ILE A 254 -3.40 0.03 4.87
N ASN A 255 -2.99 -0.72 3.85
CA ASN A 255 -3.84 -1.20 2.76
C ASN A 255 -4.56 -2.51 3.07
N GLY A 256 -5.56 -2.83 2.26
CA GLY A 256 -6.56 -3.83 2.53
C GLY A 256 -6.32 -5.25 2.06
N SER A 257 -5.48 -5.51 1.10
CA SER A 257 -5.17 -6.88 0.72
C SER A 257 -4.08 -7.46 1.62
N PRO A 258 -4.19 -8.68 2.14
CA PRO A 258 -3.14 -9.29 2.95
C PRO A 258 -1.88 -9.61 2.14
N PHE A 259 -1.97 -9.73 0.82
CA PHE A 259 -0.84 -10.01 -0.06
C PHE A 259 -0.71 -8.96 -1.16
N PRO A 260 0.53 -8.61 -1.56
CA PRO A 260 0.77 -7.66 -2.63
C PRO A 260 0.36 -8.24 -4.00
N GLY A 261 -0.28 -7.42 -4.82
CA GLY A 261 -0.47 -7.68 -6.25
C GLY A 261 0.74 -7.24 -7.09
N GLU A 262 0.66 -7.38 -8.40
CA GLU A 262 1.77 -7.02 -9.32
C GLU A 262 2.04 -5.52 -9.35
N ALA A 263 0.99 -4.71 -9.39
CA ALA A 263 1.10 -3.25 -9.43
C ALA A 263 1.52 -2.64 -8.08
N ASP A 264 1.50 -3.42 -7.01
CA ASP A 264 1.76 -2.92 -5.67
C ASP A 264 3.26 -2.81 -5.38
N ASP A 265 3.67 -1.75 -4.70
CA ASP A 265 4.96 -1.74 -4.03
C ASP A 265 4.92 -2.72 -2.84
N LEU A 266 5.90 -3.62 -2.79
CA LEU A 266 6.04 -4.59 -1.70
C LEU A 266 6.23 -3.92 -0.33
N ALA A 267 6.68 -2.66 -0.30
CA ALA A 267 6.88 -1.91 0.94
C ALA A 267 5.59 -1.33 1.52
N HIS A 268 4.50 -1.26 0.76
CA HIS A 268 3.24 -0.74 1.27
C HIS A 268 2.64 -1.66 2.34
N PRO A 269 2.36 -1.15 3.54
CA PRO A 269 1.83 -1.97 4.63
C PRO A 269 0.43 -2.48 4.34
N ARG A 270 0.15 -3.72 4.76
CA ARG A 270 -1.09 -4.42 4.44
C ARG A 270 -1.70 -5.05 5.66
N TYR A 271 -3.03 -5.03 5.70
CA TYR A 271 -3.81 -5.70 6.71
C TYR A 271 -5.18 -6.10 6.15
N THR A 272 -5.67 -7.27 6.57
CA THR A 272 -6.95 -7.84 6.16
C THR A 272 -8.11 -6.87 6.35
N GLY A 273 -8.94 -6.70 5.32
CA GLY A 273 -10.18 -5.94 5.37
C GLY A 273 -10.05 -4.42 5.33
N ALA A 274 -8.83 -3.85 5.44
CA ALA A 274 -8.66 -2.42 5.28
C ALA A 274 -8.96 -1.99 3.85
N ILE A 275 -9.75 -0.96 3.64
CA ILE A 275 -9.85 -0.29 2.35
C ILE A 275 -8.63 0.59 2.16
N HIS A 276 -8.33 0.86 0.90
CA HIS A 276 -7.27 1.73 0.46
C HIS A 276 -6.98 2.89 1.43
N ASN A 277 -5.81 2.82 2.08
CA ASN A 277 -5.32 3.84 3.02
C ASN A 277 -6.23 4.17 4.22
N ASP A 278 -7.04 3.23 4.67
CA ASP A 278 -8.09 3.52 5.64
C ASP A 278 -7.62 3.49 7.11
N VAL A 279 -6.59 2.72 7.42
CA VAL A 279 -6.02 2.65 8.76
C VAL A 279 -4.81 3.58 8.85
N LEU A 280 -4.96 4.67 9.62
CA LEU A 280 -3.86 5.62 9.89
C LEU A 280 -3.14 5.23 11.17
N SER A 281 -1.81 5.13 11.13
CA SER A 281 -1.01 4.71 12.26
C SER A 281 0.29 5.51 12.37
N SER A 282 0.70 5.89 13.57
CA SER A 282 2.02 6.51 13.83
C SER A 282 3.13 5.46 13.92
N SER A 283 2.76 4.27 14.42
CA SER A 283 3.61 3.08 14.43
C SER A 283 2.76 1.84 14.24
N TYR A 284 3.29 0.84 13.56
CA TYR A 284 2.56 -0.41 13.29
C TYR A 284 3.50 -1.60 13.12
N ALA A 285 2.96 -2.78 13.41
CA ALA A 285 3.47 -4.06 12.96
C ALA A 285 2.29 -4.91 12.48
N THR A 286 2.34 -5.41 11.27
CA THR A 286 1.36 -6.36 10.73
C THR A 286 2.03 -7.67 10.39
N ALA A 287 1.31 -8.76 10.59
CA ALA A 287 1.72 -10.08 10.16
C ALA A 287 0.53 -10.81 9.56
N SER A 288 0.73 -11.45 8.42
CA SER A 288 -0.28 -12.28 7.76
C SER A 288 0.34 -13.63 7.39
N LEU A 289 -0.38 -14.70 7.69
CA LEU A 289 -0.04 -16.05 7.30
C LEU A 289 -1.20 -16.64 6.51
N GLY A 290 -0.90 -17.13 5.31
CA GLY A 290 -1.90 -17.67 4.41
C GLY A 290 -1.54 -19.04 3.87
N TYR A 291 -2.55 -19.85 3.68
CA TYR A 291 -2.51 -21.08 2.89
C TYR A 291 -3.22 -20.82 1.58
N ARG A 292 -2.56 -21.10 0.46
CA ARG A 292 -3.12 -21.01 -0.89
C ARG A 292 -3.10 -22.37 -1.55
N ARG A 293 -4.22 -22.73 -2.19
CA ARG A 293 -4.35 -23.94 -2.99
C ARG A 293 -4.90 -23.64 -4.38
N GLU A 294 -4.27 -24.21 -5.39
CA GLU A 294 -4.85 -24.32 -6.72
C GLU A 294 -5.96 -25.38 -6.71
N LEU A 295 -7.22 -24.94 -6.81
CA LEU A 295 -8.38 -25.83 -6.83
C LEU A 295 -8.54 -26.53 -8.17
N THR A 296 -8.49 -25.73 -9.22
CA THR A 296 -8.46 -26.16 -10.62
C THR A 296 -7.48 -25.29 -11.38
N PHE A 297 -7.20 -25.62 -12.62
CA PHE A 297 -6.38 -24.80 -13.48
C PHE A 297 -6.86 -23.32 -13.47
N PHE A 298 -5.96 -22.40 -13.10
CA PHE A 298 -6.22 -20.96 -12.94
C PHE A 298 -7.27 -20.54 -11.90
N LEU A 299 -7.66 -21.40 -10.99
CA LEU A 299 -8.48 -21.01 -9.85
C LEU A 299 -7.74 -21.34 -8.55
N TYR A 300 -7.42 -20.32 -7.79
CA TYR A 300 -6.75 -20.42 -6.51
C TYR A 300 -7.68 -19.96 -5.39
N MET A 301 -7.62 -20.66 -4.27
CA MET A 301 -8.25 -20.25 -3.02
C MET A 301 -7.15 -19.97 -2.00
N SER A 302 -7.29 -18.87 -1.28
CA SER A 302 -6.40 -18.49 -0.18
C SER A 302 -7.19 -18.34 1.11
N LEU A 303 -6.68 -18.92 2.20
CA LEU A 303 -7.15 -18.71 3.57
C LEU A 303 -6.06 -17.97 4.32
N VAL A 304 -6.37 -16.80 4.88
CA VAL A 304 -5.37 -15.92 5.48
C VAL A 304 -5.81 -15.50 6.87
N GLY A 305 -4.92 -15.66 7.84
CA GLY A 305 -5.01 -15.01 9.16
C GLY A 305 -4.08 -13.81 9.20
N SER A 306 -4.53 -12.71 9.77
CA SER A 306 -3.76 -11.47 9.90
C SER A 306 -3.84 -10.92 11.31
N TYR A 307 -2.75 -10.28 11.73
CA TYR A 307 -2.64 -9.58 13.00
C TYR A 307 -2.06 -8.19 12.79
N LEU A 308 -2.62 -7.20 13.47
CA LEU A 308 -2.16 -5.82 13.50
C LEU A 308 -1.93 -5.41 14.95
N TRP A 309 -0.75 -4.89 15.22
CA TRP A 309 -0.42 -4.07 16.38
C TRP A 309 -0.03 -2.68 15.88
N GLY A 310 -0.53 -1.61 16.49
CA GLY A 310 -0.14 -0.28 16.08
C GLY A 310 -0.77 0.82 16.93
N GLU A 311 -0.26 2.02 16.77
CA GLU A 311 -0.80 3.25 17.35
C GLU A 311 -1.67 3.94 16.31
N ARG A 312 -2.97 3.75 16.42
CA ARG A 312 -3.95 4.27 15.47
C ARG A 312 -4.38 5.68 15.82
N ALA A 313 -4.54 6.51 14.79
CA ALA A 313 -5.14 7.84 14.91
C ALA A 313 -6.60 7.75 15.32
N THR A 314 -6.98 8.51 16.31
CA THR A 314 -8.36 8.72 16.77
C THR A 314 -8.62 10.21 16.96
N VAL A 315 -9.83 10.68 16.69
CA VAL A 315 -10.21 12.08 16.95
C VAL A 315 -10.75 12.20 18.37
N GLN A 316 -10.22 13.15 19.11
CA GLN A 316 -10.68 13.53 20.44
C GLN A 316 -11.33 14.92 20.35
N GLY A 317 -12.66 15.01 20.52
CA GLY A 317 -13.39 16.23 20.21
C GLY A 317 -13.49 16.47 18.70
N VAL A 318 -13.47 17.74 18.27
CA VAL A 318 -13.56 18.13 16.85
C VAL A 318 -12.22 18.54 16.24
N ASP A 319 -11.19 18.75 17.04
CA ASP A 319 -9.96 19.45 16.65
C ASP A 319 -8.65 18.72 17.03
N GLN A 320 -8.72 17.60 17.74
CA GLN A 320 -7.52 16.91 18.21
C GLN A 320 -7.42 15.48 17.70
N VAL A 321 -6.32 15.16 17.02
CA VAL A 321 -5.93 13.80 16.65
C VAL A 321 -4.95 13.25 17.69
N VAL A 322 -5.29 12.10 18.26
CA VAL A 322 -4.42 11.36 19.20
C VAL A 322 -4.16 9.96 18.67
N PHE A 323 -2.97 9.43 18.93
CA PHE A 323 -2.62 8.06 18.55
C PHE A 323 -2.76 7.15 19.78
N ARG A 324 -3.54 6.09 19.64
CA ARG A 324 -3.77 5.10 20.70
C ARG A 324 -3.40 3.71 20.26
N GLN A 325 -2.73 2.98 21.14
CA GLN A 325 -2.35 1.59 20.88
C GLN A 325 -3.59 0.71 20.67
N GLN A 326 -3.56 -0.09 19.63
CA GLN A 326 -4.60 -1.05 19.29
C GLN A 326 -3.99 -2.37 18.81
N ARG A 327 -4.72 -3.46 19.08
CA ARG A 327 -4.39 -4.81 18.60
C ARG A 327 -5.62 -5.38 17.91
N ARG A 328 -5.42 -5.99 16.75
CA ARG A 328 -6.50 -6.49 15.93
C ARG A 328 -6.13 -7.80 15.27
N GLY A 329 -7.11 -8.68 15.11
CA GLY A 329 -6.98 -9.89 14.33
C GLY A 329 -7.99 -9.90 13.19
N GLY A 330 -7.63 -10.52 12.08
CA GLY A 330 -8.50 -10.64 10.93
C GLY A 330 -8.31 -11.95 10.20
N ALA A 331 -9.30 -12.32 9.41
CA ALA A 331 -9.28 -13.49 8.56
C ALA A 331 -9.84 -13.14 7.17
N THR A 332 -9.28 -13.75 6.13
CA THR A 332 -9.74 -13.56 4.75
C THR A 332 -9.83 -14.91 4.05
N VAL A 333 -10.90 -15.09 3.30
CA VAL A 333 -11.01 -16.12 2.26
C VAL A 333 -10.98 -15.38 0.93
N ALA A 334 -10.03 -15.72 0.06
CA ALA A 334 -9.89 -15.10 -1.23
C ALA A 334 -9.82 -16.12 -2.36
N PHE A 335 -10.33 -15.73 -3.52
CA PHE A 335 -10.30 -16.48 -4.76
C PHE A 335 -9.63 -15.63 -5.84
N ASP A 336 -8.59 -16.20 -6.46
CA ASP A 336 -7.90 -15.63 -7.62
C ASP A 336 -8.18 -16.53 -8.82
N SER A 337 -8.68 -15.96 -9.90
CA SER A 337 -8.99 -16.70 -11.11
C SER A 337 -8.66 -15.88 -12.35
N GLY A 338 -8.24 -16.53 -13.40
CA GLY A 338 -8.05 -15.86 -14.67
C GLY A 338 -7.39 -16.77 -15.69
N PHE A 339 -7.49 -16.48 -16.91
CA PHE A 339 -6.73 -16.90 -18.10
C PHE A 339 -7.37 -16.45 -19.41
N LEU A 340 -8.67 -16.12 -19.37
CA LEU A 340 -9.37 -15.64 -20.55
C LEU A 340 -8.99 -14.19 -20.84
N TRP A 341 -8.66 -13.91 -22.10
CA TRP A 341 -8.36 -12.55 -22.58
C TRP A 341 -7.30 -11.80 -21.76
N ASN A 342 -6.28 -12.50 -21.27
CA ASN A 342 -5.27 -11.93 -20.37
C ASN A 342 -5.88 -11.17 -19.19
N SER A 343 -6.93 -11.71 -18.59
CA SER A 343 -7.60 -11.11 -17.45
C SER A 343 -7.47 -11.99 -16.22
N SER A 344 -7.46 -11.37 -15.05
CA SER A 344 -7.62 -12.03 -13.77
C SER A 344 -8.73 -11.39 -12.93
N LEU A 345 -9.35 -12.20 -12.10
CA LEU A 345 -10.38 -11.81 -11.16
C LEU A 345 -9.90 -12.15 -9.76
N TYR A 346 -10.09 -11.21 -8.83
CA TYR A 346 -9.87 -11.41 -7.41
C TYR A 346 -11.16 -11.13 -6.67
N LEU A 347 -11.56 -12.06 -5.79
CA LEU A 347 -12.71 -11.92 -4.90
C LEU A 347 -12.27 -12.33 -3.50
N ALA A 348 -12.47 -11.45 -2.52
CA ALA A 348 -12.13 -11.73 -1.14
C ALA A 348 -13.27 -11.36 -0.20
N PHE A 349 -13.42 -12.18 0.84
CA PHE A 349 -14.30 -11.93 1.98
C PHE A 349 -13.44 -11.89 3.23
N SER A 350 -13.54 -10.80 3.98
CA SER A 350 -12.71 -10.54 5.14
C SER A 350 -13.57 -10.28 6.37
N TRP A 351 -13.04 -10.70 7.51
CA TRP A 351 -13.52 -10.31 8.82
C TRP A 351 -12.36 -9.73 9.63
N GLU A 352 -12.66 -8.77 10.50
CA GLU A 352 -11.67 -8.07 11.33
C GLU A 352 -12.26 -7.72 12.70
N SER A 353 -11.49 -7.97 13.76
CA SER A 353 -11.96 -7.90 15.16
C SER A 353 -12.21 -6.47 15.68
N GLY A 354 -11.62 -5.49 15.08
CA GLY A 354 -11.79 -4.09 15.48
C GLY A 354 -12.24 -3.21 14.33
N TYR A 355 -12.79 -3.79 13.38
CA TYR A 355 -13.13 -3.38 12.03
C TYR A 355 -12.80 -1.94 11.68
N LEU A 356 -11.71 -1.82 10.96
CA LEU A 356 -11.17 -0.57 10.46
C LEU A 356 -11.02 0.49 11.55
N ARG A 357 -11.75 1.57 11.48
CA ARG A 357 -11.55 2.73 12.35
C ARG A 357 -12.38 2.74 13.63
N ASN A 358 -13.36 1.87 13.76
CA ASN A 358 -14.35 2.00 14.82
C ASN A 358 -14.14 1.14 16.06
N GLY A 359 -13.15 0.25 16.06
CA GLY A 359 -12.88 -0.60 17.21
C GLY A 359 -13.88 -1.74 17.44
N LYS A 360 -14.81 -1.99 16.51
CA LYS A 360 -15.79 -3.07 16.54
C LYS A 360 -15.56 -4.04 15.40
N ASP A 361 -15.99 -5.29 15.58
CA ASP A 361 -15.86 -6.30 14.54
C ASP A 361 -16.77 -6.04 13.33
N GLY A 362 -16.41 -6.61 12.22
CA GLY A 362 -17.17 -6.48 10.98
C GLY A 362 -16.58 -7.31 9.86
N GLY A 363 -17.27 -7.32 8.73
CA GLY A 363 -16.88 -8.00 7.52
C GLY A 363 -16.75 -7.06 6.33
N GLY A 364 -16.11 -7.55 5.29
CA GLY A 364 -16.01 -6.84 4.02
C GLY A 364 -15.85 -7.79 2.86
N ALA A 365 -16.08 -7.26 1.67
CA ALA A 365 -15.82 -7.95 0.42
C ALA A 365 -15.03 -7.04 -0.51
N THR A 366 -14.09 -7.61 -1.24
CA THR A 366 -13.31 -6.89 -2.26
C THR A 366 -13.37 -7.67 -3.56
N PHE A 367 -13.59 -6.96 -4.65
CA PHE A 367 -13.58 -7.47 -6.01
C PHE A 367 -12.64 -6.65 -6.86
N ASN A 368 -11.76 -7.33 -7.62
CA ASN A 368 -10.88 -6.70 -8.60
C ASN A 368 -10.91 -7.49 -9.90
N TRP A 369 -11.00 -6.77 -11.00
CA TRP A 369 -10.74 -7.27 -12.33
C TRP A 369 -9.48 -6.59 -12.87
N ASN A 370 -8.53 -7.41 -13.30
CA ASN A 370 -7.27 -6.94 -13.88
C ASN A 370 -7.16 -7.42 -15.33
N LYS A 371 -6.86 -6.53 -16.25
CA LYS A 371 -6.69 -6.78 -17.67
C LYS A 371 -5.28 -6.42 -18.11
N LEU A 372 -4.53 -7.40 -18.61
CA LEU A 372 -3.22 -7.21 -19.26
C LEU A 372 -3.39 -6.95 -20.76
N PHE A 373 -2.62 -6.01 -21.30
CA PHE A 373 -2.59 -5.62 -22.71
C PHE A 373 -1.25 -5.92 -23.36
#